data_19d7eb14704c39fc87ed2652e8dc7217
#
_entry.id   19d7eb14704c39fc87ed2652e8dc7217
#
_cell.length_a   1.000
_cell.length_b   1.000
_cell.length_c   1.000
_cell.angle_alpha   90.00
_cell.angle_beta   90.00
_cell.angle_gamma   90.00
#
_symmetry.space_group_name_H-M   'P 1'
#
loop_
_entity.id
_entity.type
_entity.pdbx_description
1 polymer ?
#
loop_
_entity_poly.entity_id
_entity_poly.type
_entity_poly.pdbx_seq_one_letter_code
_entity_poly.pdbx_strand_id
1 'polypeptide(L)'
;PSRPRGDRPPPPPPRARGGGAPPPPPPGGGPPPPPTVAYLSQIARAAEDLGFVGALTPTGAWCEDAWLTTAMVSQHTERLKFLVAFRPGFVSPTLAAQMASTFQRQTGGRLLLNVVTGGESHEQRAYGDFLDKDARYRRTGEFLQVVRDLWDGKTVDLTGEHLRVEGATLAHVPDPVPEVYFGGSSPIAGEVAARHADVYLTWGEPPAQVAEKIAWARRLAEREGRTLRFGVRLHVITRDTSEQAWAEAHRLLDGFDPETVKSVQAGLARSESEGQRRMRALHGGSRESLEIHPNVWAGIGLVRGGAGTALVGSHDEVADRVAEYHALGIDEFVLSGYPHLEEAYWFGEGVLPRLAARGLWQHPFATAPAPAARVPFTS
;
A
#
# COMPACT_ATOMS: atom_id res chain seq x y z
N PRO A 1 11.48 55.33 23.26
CA PRO A 1 10.69 55.40 22.04
C PRO A 1 10.59 54.02 21.38
N SER A 2 9.45 53.37 21.57
CA SER A 2 9.16 52.03 21.05
C SER A 2 8.82 52.13 19.55
N ARG A 3 9.51 51.33 18.72
CA ARG A 3 9.18 51.16 17.28
C ARG A 3 7.88 50.41 17.14
N PRO A 4 7.00 50.78 16.21
CA PRO A 4 5.77 50.07 15.92
C PRO A 4 6.10 48.67 15.28
N ARG A 5 5.43 47.61 15.72
CA ARG A 5 5.49 46.29 15.10
C ARG A 5 4.84 46.39 13.70
N GLY A 6 5.65 46.23 12.67
CA GLY A 6 5.20 46.14 11.30
C GLY A 6 4.28 44.91 11.12
N ASP A 7 3.14 45.12 10.49
CA ASP A 7 2.19 44.09 10.07
C ASP A 7 2.91 43.04 9.23
N ARG A 8 2.87 41.78 9.67
CA ARG A 8 3.29 40.66 8.82
C ARG A 8 2.27 40.53 7.69
N PRO A 9 2.70 40.41 6.45
CA PRO A 9 1.78 40.10 5.37
C PRO A 9 1.02 38.80 5.67
N PRO A 10 -0.24 38.67 5.26
CA PRO A 10 -1.00 37.44 5.44
C PRO A 10 -0.28 36.27 4.75
N PRO A 11 -0.38 35.06 5.32
CA PRO A 11 0.24 33.89 4.70
C PRO A 11 -0.33 33.70 3.28
N PRO A 12 0.49 33.28 2.31
CA PRO A 12 -0.02 33.01 0.95
C PRO A 12 -1.11 31.95 0.99
N PRO A 13 -2.10 32.00 0.09
CA PRO A 13 -3.13 30.98 0.00
C PRO A 13 -2.49 29.60 -0.21
N PRO A 14 -3.08 28.52 0.33
CA PRO A 14 -2.54 27.20 0.17
C PRO A 14 -2.42 26.88 -1.33
N ARG A 15 -1.20 26.58 -1.78
CA ARG A 15 -0.96 26.15 -3.15
C ARG A 15 -1.72 24.86 -3.39
N ALA A 16 -2.44 24.76 -4.50
CA ALA A 16 -3.13 23.56 -4.94
C ALA A 16 -2.18 22.36 -4.82
N ARG A 17 -2.50 21.42 -3.93
CA ARG A 17 -1.72 20.20 -3.71
C ARG A 17 -1.92 19.29 -4.92
N GLY A 18 -0.97 19.29 -5.82
CA GLY A 18 -0.90 18.30 -6.89
C GLY A 18 -0.35 16.99 -6.35
N GLY A 19 -1.09 15.92 -6.53
CA GLY A 19 -0.62 14.55 -6.41
C GLY A 19 -0.82 13.91 -5.02
N GLY A 20 -1.66 12.89 -4.95
CA GLY A 20 -1.64 11.88 -3.90
C GLY A 20 -2.32 12.19 -2.58
N ALA A 21 -2.89 13.36 -2.38
CA ALA A 21 -3.71 13.61 -1.19
C ALA A 21 -4.89 12.61 -1.12
N PRO A 22 -5.26 12.15 0.09
CA PRO A 22 -6.48 11.39 0.26
C PRO A 22 -7.65 12.20 -0.32
N PRO A 23 -8.69 11.55 -0.86
CA PRO A 23 -9.87 12.25 -1.32
C PRO A 23 -10.41 13.12 -0.19
N PRO A 24 -10.97 14.32 -0.49
CA PRO A 24 -11.64 15.12 0.52
C PRO A 24 -12.74 14.28 1.18
N PRO A 25 -13.04 14.50 2.47
CA PRO A 25 -14.13 13.79 3.14
C PRO A 25 -15.44 14.05 2.40
N PRO A 26 -16.35 13.06 2.36
CA PRO A 26 -17.63 13.20 1.71
C PRO A 26 -18.44 14.35 2.36
N PRO A 27 -19.28 15.05 1.60
CA PRO A 27 -20.12 16.11 2.13
C PRO A 27 -21.05 15.57 3.24
N GLY A 28 -21.10 16.27 4.36
CA GLY A 28 -21.90 15.88 5.53
C GLY A 28 -21.15 15.12 6.62
N GLY A 29 -19.91 14.69 6.37
CA GLY A 29 -19.00 14.21 7.40
C GLY A 29 -18.16 15.35 7.97
N GLY A 30 -17.87 15.34 9.27
CA GLY A 30 -16.86 16.21 9.86
C GLY A 30 -15.48 16.02 9.20
N PRO A 31 -14.49 16.87 9.50
CA PRO A 31 -13.14 16.68 9.00
C PRO A 31 -12.67 15.27 9.40
N PRO A 32 -11.91 14.58 8.52
CA PRO A 32 -11.37 13.25 8.85
C PRO A 32 -10.58 13.35 10.16
N PRO A 33 -10.64 12.33 11.02
CA PRO A 33 -9.85 12.35 12.25
C PRO A 33 -8.37 12.51 11.90
N PRO A 34 -7.63 13.33 12.67
CA PRO A 34 -6.21 13.53 12.41
C PRO A 34 -5.48 12.18 12.56
N PRO A 35 -4.41 11.93 11.79
CA PRO A 35 -3.65 10.69 11.80
C PRO A 35 -2.76 10.57 13.06
N THR A 36 -3.37 10.68 14.22
CA THR A 36 -2.67 10.51 15.51
C THR A 36 -2.35 9.04 15.77
N VAL A 37 -1.32 8.78 16.57
CA VAL A 37 -0.99 7.42 17.00
C VAL A 37 -2.19 6.75 17.66
N ALA A 38 -2.98 7.48 18.45
CA ALA A 38 -4.20 6.97 19.09
C ALA A 38 -5.22 6.45 18.07
N TYR A 39 -5.50 7.23 17.01
CA TYR A 39 -6.45 6.83 15.97
C TYR A 39 -5.88 5.70 15.09
N LEU A 40 -4.64 5.81 14.64
CA LEU A 40 -4.01 4.78 13.83
C LEU A 40 -3.89 3.45 14.58
N SER A 41 -3.68 3.49 15.89
CA SER A 41 -3.65 2.29 16.73
C SER A 41 -5.03 1.61 16.87
N GLN A 42 -6.13 2.35 16.76
CA GLN A 42 -7.47 1.73 16.69
C GLN A 42 -7.63 0.91 15.41
N ILE A 43 -7.20 1.46 14.26
CA ILE A 43 -7.22 0.74 12.98
C ILE A 43 -6.32 -0.50 13.05
N ALA A 44 -5.10 -0.36 13.58
CA ALA A 44 -4.17 -1.47 13.69
C ALA A 44 -4.68 -2.60 14.58
N ARG A 45 -5.29 -2.28 15.74
CA ARG A 45 -5.92 -3.28 16.62
C ARG A 45 -7.11 -3.95 15.96
N ALA A 46 -7.99 -3.17 15.32
CA ALA A 46 -9.13 -3.75 14.60
C ALA A 46 -8.65 -4.71 13.50
N ALA A 47 -7.62 -4.33 12.75
CA ALA A 47 -7.03 -5.21 11.75
C ALA A 47 -6.47 -6.50 12.36
N GLU A 48 -5.75 -6.41 13.49
CA GLU A 48 -5.23 -7.58 14.20
C GLU A 48 -6.34 -8.49 14.71
N ASP A 49 -7.34 -7.93 15.36
CA ASP A 49 -8.45 -8.68 15.97
C ASP A 49 -9.33 -9.36 14.92
N LEU A 50 -9.51 -8.73 13.77
CA LEU A 50 -10.26 -9.28 12.63
C LEU A 50 -9.45 -10.32 11.81
N GLY A 51 -8.16 -10.50 12.09
CA GLY A 51 -7.32 -11.50 11.42
C GLY A 51 -6.68 -11.02 10.12
N PHE A 52 -6.48 -9.72 9.94
CA PHE A 52 -5.57 -9.24 8.90
C PHE A 52 -4.12 -9.53 9.29
N VAL A 53 -3.34 -10.02 8.35
CA VAL A 53 -1.92 -10.36 8.58
C VAL A 53 -1.06 -9.13 8.82
N GLY A 54 -1.40 -8.02 8.16
CA GLY A 54 -0.61 -6.80 8.25
C GLY A 54 -1.35 -5.55 7.81
N ALA A 55 -0.74 -4.40 8.04
CA ALA A 55 -1.22 -3.09 7.62
C ALA A 55 -0.15 -2.36 6.80
N LEU A 56 -0.54 -1.76 5.67
CA LEU A 56 0.35 -0.94 4.85
C LEU A 56 0.39 0.49 5.39
N THR A 57 1.61 0.97 5.67
CA THR A 57 1.87 2.38 5.99
C THR A 57 2.43 3.07 4.76
N PRO A 58 1.72 4.06 4.18
CA PRO A 58 2.12 4.70 2.92
C PRO A 58 3.30 5.65 3.09
N THR A 59 3.95 6.02 1.97
CA THR A 59 4.96 7.08 1.91
C THR A 59 4.59 8.12 0.87
N GLY A 60 4.80 9.38 1.18
CA GLY A 60 4.55 10.53 0.32
C GLY A 60 4.52 11.84 1.08
N ALA A 61 4.62 12.96 0.37
CA ALA A 61 4.56 14.30 0.96
C ALA A 61 3.19 14.64 1.60
N TRP A 62 2.19 13.81 1.37
CA TRP A 62 0.81 13.98 1.80
C TRP A 62 0.43 13.17 3.04
N CYS A 63 1.35 12.35 3.57
CA CYS A 63 1.12 11.52 4.76
C CYS A 63 2.25 11.70 5.77
N GLU A 64 2.06 11.16 6.96
CA GLU A 64 3.10 11.08 7.99
C GLU A 64 4.25 10.17 7.54
N ASP A 65 5.44 10.34 8.14
CA ASP A 65 6.57 9.45 7.87
C ASP A 65 6.23 8.00 8.24
N ALA A 66 6.43 7.09 7.28
CA ALA A 66 6.01 5.71 7.42
C ALA A 66 6.78 4.95 8.51
N TRP A 67 8.09 5.18 8.66
CA TRP A 67 8.92 4.50 9.65
C TRP A 67 8.59 4.94 11.06
N LEU A 68 8.52 6.26 11.29
CA LEU A 68 8.22 6.81 12.61
C LEU A 68 6.80 6.44 13.05
N THR A 69 5.82 6.62 12.16
CA THR A 69 4.43 6.26 12.44
C THR A 69 4.29 4.78 12.78
N THR A 70 4.90 3.91 11.97
CA THR A 70 4.83 2.47 12.18
C THR A 70 5.52 2.04 13.46
N ALA A 71 6.70 2.60 13.78
CA ALA A 71 7.40 2.30 15.02
C ALA A 71 6.56 2.65 16.26
N MET A 72 5.83 3.78 16.23
CA MET A 72 4.92 4.17 17.31
C MET A 72 3.68 3.26 17.39
N VAL A 73 3.04 2.98 16.26
CA VAL A 73 1.81 2.17 16.19
C VAL A 73 2.09 0.71 16.54
N SER A 74 3.25 0.17 16.19
CA SER A 74 3.63 -1.22 16.46
C SER A 74 3.63 -1.58 17.95
N GLN A 75 3.76 -0.59 18.83
CA GLN A 75 3.71 -0.79 20.29
C GLN A 75 2.28 -1.04 20.82
N HIS A 76 1.28 -0.88 19.96
CA HIS A 76 -0.13 -1.04 20.31
C HIS A 76 -0.77 -2.32 19.75
N THR A 77 0.03 -3.18 19.11
CA THR A 77 -0.35 -4.49 18.56
C THR A 77 0.70 -5.53 18.93
N GLU A 78 0.34 -6.80 18.87
CA GLU A 78 1.24 -7.90 19.27
C GLU A 78 1.71 -8.73 18.10
N ARG A 79 0.87 -8.92 17.07
CA ARG A 79 1.07 -9.89 15.99
C ARG A 79 0.98 -9.28 14.60
N LEU A 80 0.25 -8.16 14.47
CA LEU A 80 0.06 -7.48 13.19
C LEU A 80 1.42 -7.11 12.59
N LYS A 81 1.66 -7.53 11.36
CA LYS A 81 2.82 -7.09 10.57
C LYS A 81 2.59 -5.72 9.97
N PHE A 82 3.65 -5.03 9.65
CA PHE A 82 3.60 -3.69 9.06
C PHE A 82 4.35 -3.66 7.74
N LEU A 83 3.62 -3.39 6.66
CA LEU A 83 4.17 -3.21 5.33
C LEU A 83 4.56 -1.72 5.17
N VAL A 84 5.80 -1.41 5.52
CA VAL A 84 6.32 -0.04 5.55
C VAL A 84 6.75 0.38 4.15
N ALA A 85 6.09 1.38 3.60
CA ALA A 85 6.48 1.96 2.32
C ALA A 85 7.62 2.96 2.51
N PHE A 86 8.66 2.85 1.68
CA PHE A 86 9.78 3.78 1.68
C PHE A 86 10.38 3.95 0.29
N ARG A 87 11.19 5.00 0.12
CA ARG A 87 11.83 5.32 -1.16
C ARG A 87 13.34 5.17 -1.07
N PRO A 88 13.95 4.23 -1.82
CA PRO A 88 15.40 4.20 -2.02
C PRO A 88 15.91 5.54 -2.55
N GLY A 89 16.96 6.06 -1.93
CA GLY A 89 17.55 7.35 -2.29
C GLY A 89 17.22 8.50 -1.34
N PHE A 90 16.24 8.35 -0.44
CA PHE A 90 15.99 9.31 0.66
C PHE A 90 16.69 8.89 1.96
N VAL A 91 17.16 7.66 1.99
CA VAL A 91 17.95 7.07 3.07
C VAL A 91 19.05 6.20 2.43
N SER A 92 20.21 6.08 3.06
CA SER A 92 21.28 5.22 2.55
C SER A 92 20.90 3.73 2.70
N PRO A 93 21.38 2.83 1.83
CA PRO A 93 21.05 1.40 1.92
C PRO A 93 21.51 0.77 3.25
N THR A 94 22.69 1.14 3.75
CA THR A 94 23.19 0.64 5.03
C THR A 94 22.30 1.06 6.18
N LEU A 95 21.86 2.33 6.21
CA LEU A 95 20.96 2.81 7.25
C LEU A 95 19.59 2.12 7.15
N ALA A 96 19.04 1.95 5.95
CA ALA A 96 17.78 1.23 5.75
C ALA A 96 17.86 -0.23 6.21
N ALA A 97 18.96 -0.92 5.91
CA ALA A 97 19.20 -2.28 6.37
C ALA A 97 19.29 -2.36 7.91
N GLN A 98 19.93 -1.37 8.56
CA GLN A 98 20.01 -1.25 10.01
C GLN A 98 18.64 -0.94 10.64
N MET A 99 17.86 -0.01 10.06
CA MET A 99 16.50 0.31 10.52
C MET A 99 15.60 -0.92 10.47
N ALA A 100 15.65 -1.68 9.37
CA ALA A 100 14.90 -2.90 9.20
C ALA A 100 15.30 -3.98 10.23
N SER A 101 16.60 -4.19 10.45
CA SER A 101 17.10 -5.10 11.48
C SER A 101 16.64 -4.70 12.88
N THR A 102 16.70 -3.40 13.20
CA THR A 102 16.23 -2.88 14.48
C THR A 102 14.74 -3.13 14.67
N PHE A 103 13.94 -2.81 13.65
CA PHE A 103 12.49 -3.00 13.72
C PHE A 103 12.12 -4.49 13.91
N GLN A 104 12.73 -5.40 13.14
CA GLN A 104 12.51 -6.84 13.27
C GLN A 104 12.78 -7.33 14.70
N ARG A 105 13.91 -6.95 15.26
CA ARG A 105 14.30 -7.37 16.61
C ARG A 105 13.37 -6.80 17.70
N GLN A 106 12.99 -5.51 17.58
CA GLN A 106 12.15 -4.85 18.58
C GLN A 106 10.68 -5.28 18.51
N THR A 107 10.25 -5.82 17.38
CA THR A 107 8.85 -6.23 17.17
C THR A 107 8.65 -7.74 17.04
N GLY A 108 9.71 -8.54 17.14
CA GLY A 108 9.60 -10.00 16.98
C GLY A 108 9.25 -10.42 15.54
N GLY A 109 9.80 -9.75 14.52
CA GLY A 109 9.67 -10.19 13.13
C GLY A 109 8.44 -9.64 12.40
N ARG A 110 7.95 -8.44 12.74
CA ARG A 110 6.71 -7.88 12.18
C ARG A 110 6.90 -6.85 11.06
N LEU A 111 8.11 -6.73 10.49
CA LEU A 111 8.37 -5.82 9.37
C LEU A 111 8.19 -6.52 8.03
N LEU A 112 7.50 -5.85 7.12
CA LEU A 112 7.49 -6.09 5.68
C LEU A 112 7.87 -4.77 5.00
N LEU A 113 8.58 -4.81 3.88
CA LEU A 113 9.04 -3.61 3.18
C LEU A 113 8.34 -3.43 1.84
N ASN A 114 7.66 -2.30 1.65
CA ASN A 114 7.10 -1.90 0.37
C ASN A 114 8.03 -0.86 -0.29
N VAL A 115 8.83 -1.29 -1.25
CA VAL A 115 9.78 -0.42 -1.93
C VAL A 115 9.08 0.35 -3.04
N VAL A 116 9.08 1.68 -2.92
CA VAL A 116 8.42 2.61 -3.84
C VAL A 116 9.45 3.48 -4.54
N THR A 117 9.67 3.28 -5.83
CA THR A 117 10.64 4.08 -6.60
C THR A 117 10.19 5.53 -6.79
N GLY A 118 8.86 5.76 -6.76
CA GLY A 118 8.26 7.07 -6.96
C GLY A 118 7.94 7.37 -8.43
N GLY A 119 6.68 7.74 -8.70
CA GLY A 119 6.18 8.02 -10.06
C GLY A 119 6.01 9.51 -10.39
N GLU A 120 6.12 10.39 -9.38
CA GLU A 120 5.83 11.81 -9.52
C GLU A 120 7.12 12.63 -9.39
N SER A 121 7.69 13.03 -10.53
CA SER A 121 8.99 13.71 -10.58
C SER A 121 9.03 15.02 -9.78
N HIS A 122 7.93 15.76 -9.71
CA HIS A 122 7.88 16.99 -8.90
C HIS A 122 8.02 16.70 -7.40
N GLU A 123 7.42 15.61 -6.93
CA GLU A 123 7.55 15.18 -5.53
C GLU A 123 8.97 14.70 -5.23
N GLN A 124 9.58 13.93 -6.13
CA GLN A 124 10.97 13.49 -5.99
C GLN A 124 11.92 14.69 -5.85
N ARG A 125 11.78 15.70 -6.72
CA ARG A 125 12.58 16.94 -6.65
C ARG A 125 12.35 17.72 -5.35
N ALA A 126 11.14 17.71 -4.79
CA ALA A 126 10.86 18.34 -3.52
C ALA A 126 11.59 17.66 -2.35
N TYR A 127 11.95 16.38 -2.49
CA TYR A 127 12.79 15.64 -1.56
C TYR A 127 14.29 15.64 -1.95
N GLY A 128 14.70 16.42 -2.96
CA GLY A 128 16.09 16.55 -3.39
C GLY A 128 16.54 15.46 -4.38
N ASP A 129 15.63 14.67 -4.93
CA ASP A 129 15.94 13.64 -5.93
C ASP A 129 15.65 14.14 -7.34
N PHE A 130 16.72 14.34 -8.13
CA PHE A 130 16.65 14.87 -9.49
C PHE A 130 16.92 13.81 -10.58
N LEU A 131 17.04 12.54 -10.19
CA LEU A 131 17.20 11.46 -11.15
C LEU A 131 15.94 11.29 -12.01
N ASP A 132 16.13 10.88 -13.26
CA ASP A 132 15.02 10.45 -14.10
C ASP A 132 14.43 9.11 -13.60
N LYS A 133 13.30 8.72 -14.17
CA LYS A 133 12.59 7.52 -13.73
C LYS A 133 13.44 6.26 -13.82
N ASP A 134 14.13 6.04 -14.93
CA ASP A 134 14.88 4.81 -15.15
C ASP A 134 16.15 4.77 -14.28
N ALA A 135 16.81 5.91 -14.08
CA ALA A 135 17.92 6.04 -13.13
C ALA A 135 17.48 5.74 -11.68
N ARG A 136 16.28 6.18 -11.27
CA ARG A 136 15.72 5.83 -9.96
C ARG A 136 15.50 4.32 -9.82
N TYR A 137 15.07 3.61 -10.86
CA TYR A 137 14.94 2.16 -10.83
C TYR A 137 16.31 1.45 -10.76
N ARG A 138 17.31 1.91 -11.53
CA ARG A 138 18.68 1.37 -11.44
C ARG A 138 19.26 1.56 -10.03
N ARG A 139 19.14 2.76 -9.47
CA ARG A 139 19.52 3.02 -8.08
C ARG A 139 18.79 2.11 -7.09
N THR A 140 17.50 1.86 -7.31
CA THR A 140 16.73 0.93 -6.47
C THR A 140 17.29 -0.49 -6.53
N GLY A 141 17.72 -0.96 -7.71
CA GLY A 141 18.40 -2.25 -7.84
C GLY A 141 19.70 -2.32 -7.04
N GLU A 142 20.59 -1.31 -7.19
CA GLU A 142 21.83 -1.21 -6.40
C GLU A 142 21.55 -1.13 -4.89
N PHE A 143 20.55 -0.38 -4.50
CA PHE A 143 20.13 -0.24 -3.12
C PHE A 143 19.70 -1.58 -2.51
N LEU A 144 18.83 -2.31 -3.20
CA LEU A 144 18.33 -3.59 -2.74
C LEU A 144 19.43 -4.67 -2.72
N GLN A 145 20.39 -4.61 -3.65
CA GLN A 145 21.55 -5.48 -3.63
C GLN A 145 22.34 -5.28 -2.32
N VAL A 146 22.68 -4.03 -1.97
CA VAL A 146 23.40 -3.73 -0.73
C VAL A 146 22.61 -4.18 0.49
N VAL A 147 21.31 -3.91 0.52
CA VAL A 147 20.44 -4.30 1.65
C VAL A 147 20.40 -5.81 1.83
N ARG A 148 20.23 -6.57 0.74
CA ARG A 148 20.19 -8.04 0.79
C ARG A 148 21.53 -8.63 1.24
N ASP A 149 22.65 -8.14 0.71
CA ASP A 149 23.97 -8.62 1.09
C ASP A 149 24.29 -8.33 2.57
N LEU A 150 23.86 -7.17 3.08
CA LEU A 150 23.98 -6.84 4.51
C LEU A 150 23.13 -7.76 5.39
N TRP A 151 21.92 -8.11 4.95
CA TRP A 151 21.06 -9.05 5.68
C TRP A 151 21.57 -10.50 5.63
N ASP A 152 22.35 -10.84 4.60
CA ASP A 152 23.11 -12.11 4.55
C ASP A 152 24.35 -12.10 5.46
N GLY A 153 24.62 -11.01 6.19
CA GLY A 153 25.76 -10.88 7.11
C GLY A 153 27.10 -10.59 6.42
N LYS A 154 27.08 -10.19 5.15
CA LYS A 154 28.30 -9.86 4.40
C LYS A 154 28.83 -8.47 4.77
N THR A 155 30.13 -8.27 4.61
CA THR A 155 30.73 -6.95 4.47
C THR A 155 30.58 -6.51 3.02
N VAL A 156 30.01 -5.34 2.78
CA VAL A 156 29.64 -4.89 1.44
C VAL A 156 30.48 -3.71 0.99
N ASP A 157 31.13 -3.91 -0.15
CA ASP A 157 31.76 -2.88 -0.97
C ASP A 157 31.01 -2.80 -2.31
N LEU A 158 30.45 -1.65 -2.64
CA LEU A 158 29.79 -1.41 -3.91
C LEU A 158 30.27 -0.08 -4.50
N THR A 159 30.67 -0.12 -5.77
CA THR A 159 30.83 1.06 -6.62
C THR A 159 29.90 0.91 -7.81
N GLY A 160 28.66 1.37 -7.65
CA GLY A 160 27.61 1.33 -8.67
C GLY A 160 27.54 2.62 -9.49
N GLU A 161 26.52 2.71 -10.33
CA GLU A 161 26.22 3.91 -11.12
C GLU A 161 25.69 5.06 -10.25
N HIS A 162 24.93 4.73 -9.21
CA HIS A 162 24.20 5.70 -8.37
C HIS A 162 24.56 5.62 -6.89
N LEU A 163 25.13 4.52 -6.43
CA LEU A 163 25.46 4.30 -5.03
C LEU A 163 26.92 3.84 -4.87
N ARG A 164 27.54 4.31 -3.80
CA ARG A 164 28.84 3.84 -3.36
C ARG A 164 28.83 3.59 -1.86
N VAL A 165 29.25 2.41 -1.46
CA VAL A 165 29.46 2.03 -0.06
C VAL A 165 30.81 1.30 0.05
N GLU A 166 31.51 1.48 1.18
CA GLU A 166 32.79 0.83 1.46
C GLU A 166 32.74 0.26 2.87
N GLY A 167 33.08 -1.01 3.03
CA GLY A 167 33.16 -1.71 4.31
C GLY A 167 31.84 -1.72 5.09
N ALA A 168 30.68 -1.65 4.42
CA ALA A 168 29.40 -1.61 5.09
C ALA A 168 29.09 -2.95 5.77
N THR A 169 28.68 -2.89 7.04
CA THR A 169 28.31 -4.07 7.85
C THR A 169 27.12 -3.77 8.74
N LEU A 170 26.47 -4.81 9.25
CA LEU A 170 25.44 -4.70 10.30
C LEU A 170 25.96 -5.38 11.59
N ALA A 171 25.73 -4.74 12.74
CA ALA A 171 25.99 -5.35 14.03
C ALA A 171 25.09 -6.55 14.30
N HIS A 172 23.87 -6.51 13.74
CA HIS A 172 22.89 -7.59 13.85
C HIS A 172 22.12 -7.71 12.55
N VAL A 173 22.09 -8.90 11.97
CA VAL A 173 21.21 -9.22 10.85
C VAL A 173 19.77 -9.41 11.33
N PRO A 174 18.77 -9.09 10.50
CA PRO A 174 17.37 -9.33 10.88
C PRO A 174 17.04 -10.82 10.86
N ASP A 175 16.28 -11.27 11.86
CA ASP A 175 15.71 -12.62 11.92
C ASP A 175 14.26 -12.53 12.44
N PRO A 176 13.27 -12.94 11.62
CA PRO A 176 13.38 -13.31 10.20
C PRO A 176 13.79 -12.14 9.31
N VAL A 177 14.37 -12.43 8.14
CA VAL A 177 14.67 -11.42 7.12
C VAL A 177 13.36 -10.82 6.62
N PRO A 178 13.20 -9.47 6.57
CA PRO A 178 11.98 -8.85 6.06
C PRO A 178 11.73 -9.17 4.60
N GLU A 179 10.50 -9.50 4.27
CA GLU A 179 10.09 -9.68 2.89
C GLU A 179 9.99 -8.33 2.17
N VAL A 180 10.43 -8.29 0.93
CA VAL A 180 10.42 -7.11 0.07
C VAL A 180 9.27 -7.20 -0.92
N TYR A 181 8.35 -6.27 -0.80
CA TYR A 181 7.26 -6.04 -1.74
C TYR A 181 7.68 -4.96 -2.72
N PHE A 182 7.48 -5.21 -3.98
CA PHE A 182 7.84 -4.27 -5.03
C PHE A 182 6.84 -4.34 -6.18
N GLY A 183 6.49 -3.20 -6.72
CA GLY A 183 5.56 -3.10 -7.84
C GLY A 183 6.05 -2.16 -8.92
N GLY A 184 5.48 -2.29 -10.09
CA GLY A 184 5.76 -1.44 -11.22
C GLY A 184 5.45 -2.16 -12.54
N SER A 185 4.99 -1.41 -13.53
CA SER A 185 4.53 -1.98 -14.81
C SER A 185 5.46 -1.64 -15.99
N SER A 186 6.58 -0.96 -15.75
CA SER A 186 7.59 -0.69 -16.79
C SER A 186 8.59 -1.87 -16.90
N PRO A 187 9.25 -2.06 -18.05
CA PRO A 187 10.24 -3.12 -18.22
C PRO A 187 11.31 -3.13 -17.13
N ILE A 188 11.93 -1.98 -16.85
CA ILE A 188 12.96 -1.83 -15.82
C ILE A 188 12.43 -2.13 -14.41
N ALA A 189 11.17 -1.79 -14.11
CA ALA A 189 10.55 -2.14 -12.82
C ALA A 189 10.42 -3.66 -12.68
N GLY A 190 10.04 -4.36 -13.75
CA GLY A 190 9.96 -5.81 -13.79
C GLY A 190 11.30 -6.49 -13.55
N GLU A 191 12.38 -5.96 -14.12
CA GLU A 191 13.75 -6.48 -13.91
C GLU A 191 14.19 -6.33 -12.45
N VAL A 192 13.95 -5.16 -11.84
CA VAL A 192 14.27 -4.92 -10.42
C VAL A 192 13.44 -5.85 -9.52
N ALA A 193 12.14 -5.98 -9.81
CA ALA A 193 11.27 -6.89 -9.05
C ALA A 193 11.76 -8.35 -9.16
N ALA A 194 12.07 -8.82 -10.35
CA ALA A 194 12.55 -10.18 -10.60
C ALA A 194 13.80 -10.52 -9.79
N ARG A 195 14.73 -9.58 -9.66
CA ARG A 195 16.00 -9.78 -8.93
C ARG A 195 15.88 -9.66 -7.43
N HIS A 196 15.02 -8.78 -6.93
CA HIS A 196 15.10 -8.37 -5.53
C HIS A 196 13.81 -8.53 -4.73
N ALA A 197 12.63 -8.62 -5.36
CA ALA A 197 11.37 -8.76 -4.63
C ALA A 197 11.10 -10.19 -4.17
N ASP A 198 10.34 -10.33 -3.10
CA ASP A 198 9.73 -11.59 -2.65
C ASP A 198 8.26 -11.63 -3.08
N VAL A 199 7.61 -10.47 -3.07
CA VAL A 199 6.23 -10.28 -3.51
C VAL A 199 6.16 -9.20 -4.58
N TYR A 200 5.64 -9.56 -5.76
CA TYR A 200 5.29 -8.59 -6.78
C TYR A 200 3.88 -8.06 -6.51
N LEU A 201 3.79 -6.78 -6.12
CA LEU A 201 2.54 -6.12 -5.77
C LEU A 201 2.00 -5.31 -6.94
N THR A 202 0.91 -5.75 -7.56
CA THR A 202 0.24 -5.01 -8.64
C THR A 202 -0.96 -4.21 -8.13
N TRP A 203 -1.44 -3.27 -8.96
CA TRP A 203 -2.71 -2.62 -8.71
C TRP A 203 -3.86 -3.42 -9.33
N GLY A 204 -5.06 -3.32 -8.76
CA GLY A 204 -6.24 -4.04 -9.17
C GLY A 204 -6.78 -3.57 -10.52
N GLU A 205 -6.27 -4.13 -11.58
CA GLU A 205 -6.86 -4.09 -12.93
C GLU A 205 -7.90 -5.20 -13.06
N PRO A 206 -8.73 -5.22 -14.13
CA PRO A 206 -9.59 -6.37 -14.42
C PRO A 206 -8.81 -7.69 -14.40
N PRO A 207 -9.44 -8.80 -13.99
CA PRO A 207 -8.76 -10.10 -13.79
C PRO A 207 -7.87 -10.54 -14.96
N ALA A 208 -8.32 -10.37 -16.20
CA ALA A 208 -7.54 -10.73 -17.39
C ALA A 208 -6.21 -9.94 -17.48
N GLN A 209 -6.23 -8.62 -17.18
CA GLN A 209 -5.04 -7.78 -17.21
C GLN A 209 -4.08 -8.12 -16.06
N VAL A 210 -4.62 -8.51 -14.89
CA VAL A 210 -3.80 -8.98 -13.76
C VAL A 210 -3.13 -10.31 -14.12
N ALA A 211 -3.84 -11.24 -14.76
CA ALA A 211 -3.27 -12.51 -15.22
C ALA A 211 -2.09 -12.31 -16.19
N GLU A 212 -2.23 -11.39 -17.17
CA GLU A 212 -1.14 -11.02 -18.09
C GLU A 212 0.09 -10.50 -17.34
N LYS A 213 -0.14 -9.65 -16.36
CA LYS A 213 0.92 -9.05 -15.55
C LYS A 213 1.63 -10.07 -14.66
N ILE A 214 0.89 -10.97 -14.03
CA ILE A 214 1.46 -12.10 -13.28
C ILE A 214 2.32 -12.96 -14.20
N ALA A 215 1.81 -13.36 -15.36
CA ALA A 215 2.56 -14.16 -16.31
C ALA A 215 3.85 -13.46 -16.79
N TRP A 216 3.79 -12.14 -17.01
CA TRP A 216 4.95 -11.35 -17.38
C TRP A 216 6.00 -11.31 -16.25
N ALA A 217 5.60 -10.98 -15.03
CA ALA A 217 6.53 -10.88 -13.89
C ALA A 217 7.13 -12.26 -13.53
N ARG A 218 6.34 -13.34 -13.64
CA ARG A 218 6.80 -14.71 -13.43
C ARG A 218 7.91 -15.09 -14.40
N ARG A 219 7.72 -14.82 -15.71
CA ARG A 219 8.75 -15.07 -16.73
C ARG A 219 10.06 -14.31 -16.49
N LEU A 220 9.97 -13.08 -15.94
CA LEU A 220 11.17 -12.32 -15.58
C LEU A 220 11.90 -12.95 -14.39
N ALA A 221 11.17 -13.35 -13.35
CA ALA A 221 11.75 -14.00 -12.18
C ALA A 221 12.38 -15.36 -12.52
N GLU A 222 11.75 -16.17 -13.37
CA GLU A 222 12.27 -17.43 -13.86
C GLU A 222 13.64 -17.27 -14.56
N ARG A 223 13.86 -16.19 -15.31
CA ARG A 223 15.15 -15.88 -15.95
C ARG A 223 16.25 -15.58 -14.92
N GLU A 224 15.87 -15.05 -13.77
CA GLU A 224 16.78 -14.79 -12.64
C GLU A 224 16.89 -16.00 -11.69
N GLY A 225 16.30 -17.16 -12.04
CA GLY A 225 16.26 -18.36 -11.20
C GLY A 225 15.46 -18.20 -9.91
N ARG A 226 14.48 -17.28 -9.88
CA ARG A 226 13.69 -16.94 -8.69
C ARG A 226 12.20 -17.21 -8.88
N THR A 227 11.52 -17.36 -7.77
CA THR A 227 10.06 -17.42 -7.69
C THR A 227 9.53 -16.21 -6.96
N LEU A 228 8.45 -15.61 -7.47
CA LEU A 228 7.74 -14.52 -6.84
C LEU A 228 6.38 -15.01 -6.34
N ARG A 229 5.95 -14.51 -5.17
CA ARG A 229 4.55 -14.46 -4.79
C ARG A 229 3.92 -13.21 -5.39
N PHE A 230 2.59 -13.19 -5.49
CA PHE A 230 1.87 -12.09 -6.13
C PHE A 230 0.84 -11.49 -5.18
N GLY A 231 0.84 -10.18 -5.11
CA GLY A 231 -0.15 -9.41 -4.36
C GLY A 231 -0.90 -8.43 -5.26
N VAL A 232 -2.11 -8.09 -4.86
CA VAL A 232 -2.92 -7.07 -5.52
C VAL A 232 -3.38 -6.00 -4.53
N ARG A 233 -3.32 -4.73 -4.95
CA ARG A 233 -3.82 -3.61 -4.17
C ARG A 233 -5.14 -3.12 -4.75
N LEU A 234 -6.18 -3.14 -3.91
CA LEU A 234 -7.55 -2.75 -4.23
C LEU A 234 -8.14 -1.91 -3.09
N HIS A 235 -9.16 -1.15 -3.39
CA HIS A 235 -10.11 -0.69 -2.38
C HIS A 235 -11.24 -1.71 -2.23
N VAL A 236 -12.01 -1.59 -1.17
CA VAL A 236 -13.19 -2.43 -0.94
C VAL A 236 -14.32 -1.59 -0.37
N ILE A 237 -15.53 -1.86 -0.84
CA ILE A 237 -16.80 -1.33 -0.33
C ILE A 237 -17.75 -2.52 -0.31
N THR A 238 -17.95 -3.10 0.86
CA THR A 238 -18.81 -4.28 1.00
C THR A 238 -19.87 -4.05 2.06
N ARG A 239 -21.11 -4.54 1.79
CA ARG A 239 -22.26 -4.41 2.69
C ARG A 239 -23.06 -5.71 2.68
N ASP A 240 -24.12 -5.78 3.46
CA ASP A 240 -24.99 -6.95 3.51
C ASP A 240 -25.64 -7.23 2.14
N THR A 241 -25.97 -6.19 1.38
CA THR A 241 -26.53 -6.32 0.03
C THR A 241 -25.74 -5.54 -1.01
N SER A 242 -25.86 -5.96 -2.27
CA SER A 242 -25.23 -5.31 -3.42
C SER A 242 -25.69 -3.85 -3.55
N GLU A 243 -27.00 -3.60 -3.38
CA GLU A 243 -27.59 -2.25 -3.47
C GLU A 243 -26.98 -1.29 -2.44
N GLN A 244 -26.78 -1.75 -1.20
CA GLN A 244 -26.19 -0.92 -0.14
C GLN A 244 -24.72 -0.59 -0.46
N ALA A 245 -23.94 -1.54 -0.96
CA ALA A 245 -22.56 -1.33 -1.34
C ALA A 245 -22.41 -0.35 -2.50
N TRP A 246 -23.23 -0.50 -3.53
CA TRP A 246 -23.25 0.41 -4.68
C TRP A 246 -23.76 1.80 -4.31
N ALA A 247 -24.76 1.89 -3.43
CA ALA A 247 -25.22 3.18 -2.89
C ALA A 247 -24.08 3.93 -2.18
N GLU A 248 -23.23 3.21 -1.42
CA GLU A 248 -22.06 3.80 -0.77
C GLU A 248 -21.00 4.24 -1.79
N ALA A 249 -20.72 3.44 -2.81
CA ALA A 249 -19.81 3.81 -3.88
C ALA A 249 -20.27 5.08 -4.62
N HIS A 250 -21.55 5.18 -4.93
CA HIS A 250 -22.15 6.37 -5.54
C HIS A 250 -22.10 7.57 -4.60
N ARG A 251 -22.42 7.39 -3.31
CA ARG A 251 -22.34 8.46 -2.29
C ARG A 251 -20.93 9.05 -2.21
N LEU A 252 -19.91 8.19 -2.24
CA LEU A 252 -18.50 8.64 -2.26
C LEU A 252 -18.18 9.43 -3.53
N LEU A 253 -18.65 8.97 -4.69
CA LEU A 253 -18.41 9.63 -5.96
C LEU A 253 -19.12 10.98 -6.05
N ASP A 254 -20.38 11.06 -5.59
CA ASP A 254 -21.18 12.27 -5.61
C ASP A 254 -20.63 13.36 -4.66
N GLY A 255 -19.84 12.93 -3.66
CA GLY A 255 -19.11 13.83 -2.78
C GLY A 255 -17.99 14.63 -3.44
N PHE A 256 -17.62 14.33 -4.67
CA PHE A 256 -16.55 15.04 -5.38
C PHE A 256 -17.13 16.00 -6.42
N ASP A 257 -16.75 17.27 -6.31
CA ASP A 257 -17.14 18.24 -7.33
C ASP A 257 -16.38 17.99 -8.65
N PRO A 258 -16.99 18.29 -9.81
CA PRO A 258 -16.38 18.05 -11.12
C PRO A 258 -15.05 18.76 -11.35
N GLU A 259 -14.84 19.94 -10.79
CA GLU A 259 -13.58 20.68 -10.96
C GLU A 259 -12.44 20.03 -10.17
N THR A 260 -12.74 19.47 -8.98
CA THR A 260 -11.78 18.66 -8.23
C THR A 260 -11.35 17.44 -9.05
N VAL A 261 -12.29 16.69 -9.62
CA VAL A 261 -12.01 15.55 -10.49
C VAL A 261 -11.11 15.97 -11.67
N LYS A 262 -11.48 17.04 -12.36
CA LYS A 262 -10.73 17.57 -13.50
C LYS A 262 -9.30 17.98 -13.12
N SER A 263 -9.14 18.67 -11.98
CA SER A 263 -7.84 19.09 -11.46
C SER A 263 -6.95 17.91 -11.13
N VAL A 264 -7.49 16.89 -10.44
CA VAL A 264 -6.76 15.66 -10.10
C VAL A 264 -6.37 14.91 -11.36
N GLN A 265 -7.29 14.72 -12.32
CA GLN A 265 -7.00 14.03 -13.59
C GLN A 265 -5.95 14.76 -14.42
N ALA A 266 -5.94 16.07 -14.45
CA ALA A 266 -4.88 16.87 -15.10
C ALA A 266 -3.51 16.67 -14.42
N GLY A 267 -3.49 16.51 -13.10
CA GLY A 267 -2.29 16.13 -12.34
C GLY A 267 -1.78 14.74 -12.72
N LEU A 268 -2.65 13.74 -12.65
CA LEU A 268 -2.32 12.34 -12.94
C LEU A 268 -1.92 12.11 -14.40
N ALA A 269 -2.38 12.96 -15.34
CA ALA A 269 -1.98 12.91 -16.73
C ALA A 269 -0.48 13.21 -16.95
N ARG A 270 0.17 13.91 -16.01
CA ARG A 270 1.60 14.25 -16.07
C ARG A 270 2.49 13.21 -15.38
N SER A 271 1.89 12.19 -14.78
CA SER A 271 2.65 11.12 -14.12
C SER A 271 3.46 10.31 -15.12
N GLU A 272 4.73 10.04 -14.80
CA GLU A 272 5.62 9.17 -15.57
C GLU A 272 5.37 7.68 -15.29
N SER A 273 4.47 7.36 -14.35
CA SER A 273 4.17 5.99 -13.95
C SER A 273 3.33 5.27 -14.98
N GLU A 274 3.87 4.16 -15.52
CA GLU A 274 3.12 3.25 -16.40
C GLU A 274 1.88 2.67 -15.69
N GLY A 275 1.99 2.34 -14.40
CA GLY A 275 0.85 1.90 -13.60
C GLY A 275 -0.24 2.97 -13.53
N GLN A 276 0.14 4.25 -13.35
CA GLN A 276 -0.84 5.35 -13.32
C GLN A 276 -1.52 5.54 -14.69
N ARG A 277 -0.77 5.42 -15.79
CA ARG A 277 -1.33 5.46 -17.12
C ARG A 277 -2.38 4.36 -17.34
N ARG A 278 -2.06 3.13 -16.90
CA ARG A 278 -2.98 1.97 -16.99
C ARG A 278 -4.24 2.18 -16.14
N MET A 279 -4.11 2.66 -14.90
CA MET A 279 -5.28 2.95 -14.05
C MET A 279 -6.18 4.02 -14.66
N ARG A 280 -5.61 5.09 -15.23
CA ARG A 280 -6.40 6.13 -15.92
C ARG A 280 -7.13 5.60 -17.15
N ALA A 281 -6.53 4.66 -17.86
CA ALA A 281 -7.18 4.05 -19.04
C ALA A 281 -8.46 3.27 -18.69
N LEU A 282 -8.60 2.80 -17.42
CA LEU A 282 -9.77 2.04 -16.97
C LEU A 282 -11.05 2.90 -16.90
N HIS A 283 -10.93 4.19 -16.61
CA HIS A 283 -12.08 5.09 -16.46
C HIS A 283 -12.09 6.27 -17.46
N GLY A 284 -11.00 6.45 -18.23
CA GLY A 284 -10.89 7.52 -19.24
C GLY A 284 -11.06 8.95 -18.70
N GLY A 285 -11.07 9.15 -17.39
CA GLY A 285 -11.38 10.42 -16.74
C GLY A 285 -12.88 10.75 -16.68
N SER A 286 -13.77 9.81 -17.07
CA SER A 286 -15.22 9.96 -17.06
C SER A 286 -15.85 9.27 -15.84
N ARG A 287 -17.03 9.75 -15.46
CA ARG A 287 -17.91 9.09 -14.48
C ARG A 287 -18.79 7.99 -15.10
N GLU A 288 -18.77 7.86 -16.41
CA GLU A 288 -19.51 6.84 -17.14
C GLU A 288 -18.75 5.52 -17.15
N SER A 289 -19.48 4.39 -17.11
CA SER A 289 -18.92 3.03 -17.24
C SER A 289 -17.77 2.74 -16.27
N LEU A 290 -17.92 3.14 -15.00
CA LEU A 290 -16.92 2.92 -13.96
C LEU A 290 -16.85 1.47 -13.45
N GLU A 291 -17.90 0.66 -13.63
CA GLU A 291 -17.84 -0.79 -13.41
C GLU A 291 -17.13 -1.43 -14.61
N ILE A 292 -15.86 -1.74 -14.44
CA ILE A 292 -14.96 -2.22 -15.50
C ILE A 292 -14.89 -3.73 -15.60
N HIS A 293 -15.43 -4.42 -14.64
CA HIS A 293 -15.66 -5.86 -14.53
C HIS A 293 -16.73 -6.05 -13.44
N PRO A 294 -17.53 -7.13 -13.43
CA PRO A 294 -18.52 -7.33 -12.38
C PRO A 294 -17.92 -7.11 -10.98
N ASN A 295 -18.52 -6.19 -10.23
CA ASN A 295 -18.06 -5.77 -8.89
C ASN A 295 -16.65 -5.14 -8.82
N VAL A 296 -16.02 -4.77 -9.93
CA VAL A 296 -14.75 -4.04 -9.97
C VAL A 296 -15.01 -2.62 -10.49
N TRP A 297 -14.88 -1.64 -9.62
CA TRP A 297 -15.23 -0.25 -9.85
C TRP A 297 -14.00 0.66 -9.91
N ALA A 298 -13.88 1.47 -10.94
CA ALA A 298 -12.73 2.36 -11.17
C ALA A 298 -12.92 3.79 -10.63
N GLY A 299 -13.99 4.06 -9.88
CA GLY A 299 -14.36 5.41 -9.43
C GLY A 299 -13.35 6.07 -8.50
N ILE A 300 -12.63 5.30 -7.69
CA ILE A 300 -11.58 5.83 -6.81
C ILE A 300 -10.46 6.51 -7.63
N GLY A 301 -10.14 5.97 -8.81
CA GLY A 301 -9.13 6.51 -9.72
C GLY A 301 -9.44 7.90 -10.27
N LEU A 302 -10.68 8.35 -10.20
CA LEU A 302 -11.07 9.72 -10.62
C LEU A 302 -10.47 10.79 -9.71
N VAL A 303 -10.30 10.50 -8.43
CA VAL A 303 -9.92 11.48 -7.39
C VAL A 303 -8.60 11.15 -6.70
N ARG A 304 -7.98 10.01 -7.05
CA ARG A 304 -6.78 9.51 -6.39
C ARG A 304 -5.80 8.86 -7.37
N GLY A 305 -4.51 9.13 -7.19
CA GLY A 305 -3.43 8.38 -7.83
C GLY A 305 -3.13 7.06 -7.12
N GLY A 306 -2.45 6.16 -7.79
CA GLY A 306 -2.13 4.83 -7.32
C GLY A 306 -3.23 3.80 -7.64
N ALA A 307 -3.45 2.80 -6.79
CA ALA A 307 -4.54 1.85 -6.96
C ALA A 307 -5.89 2.58 -6.91
N GLY A 308 -6.58 2.62 -8.03
CA GLY A 308 -7.78 3.43 -8.24
C GLY A 308 -9.06 2.61 -8.41
N THR A 309 -9.01 1.30 -8.14
CA THR A 309 -10.13 0.37 -8.29
C THR A 309 -10.60 -0.16 -6.94
N ALA A 310 -11.88 -0.48 -6.84
CA ALA A 310 -12.49 -1.05 -5.65
C ALA A 310 -13.29 -2.31 -6.01
N LEU A 311 -13.32 -3.27 -5.10
CA LEU A 311 -14.33 -4.32 -5.08
C LEU A 311 -15.57 -3.76 -4.44
N VAL A 312 -16.71 -3.77 -5.14
CA VAL A 312 -17.98 -3.21 -4.66
C VAL A 312 -19.06 -4.26 -4.77
N GLY A 313 -19.74 -4.57 -3.68
CA GLY A 313 -20.83 -5.54 -3.70
C GLY A 313 -21.19 -6.06 -2.31
N SER A 314 -22.13 -7.01 -2.29
CA SER A 314 -22.43 -7.79 -1.10
C SER A 314 -21.18 -8.55 -0.64
N HIS A 315 -21.19 -9.04 0.60
CA HIS A 315 -20.08 -9.83 1.12
C HIS A 315 -19.78 -11.08 0.28
N ASP A 316 -20.81 -11.70 -0.31
CA ASP A 316 -20.65 -12.87 -1.17
C ASP A 316 -20.03 -12.50 -2.52
N GLU A 317 -20.48 -11.40 -3.16
CA GLU A 317 -19.94 -10.91 -4.42
C GLU A 317 -18.47 -10.49 -4.28
N VAL A 318 -18.12 -9.81 -3.17
CA VAL A 318 -16.72 -9.44 -2.89
C VAL A 318 -15.87 -10.70 -2.65
N ALA A 319 -16.40 -11.69 -1.92
CA ALA A 319 -15.69 -12.96 -1.72
C ALA A 319 -15.48 -13.72 -3.05
N ASP A 320 -16.44 -13.65 -3.99
CA ASP A 320 -16.30 -14.21 -5.34
C ASP A 320 -15.19 -13.54 -6.12
N ARG A 321 -15.09 -12.21 -6.06
CA ARG A 321 -13.99 -11.49 -6.73
C ARG A 321 -12.62 -11.78 -6.12
N VAL A 322 -12.53 -11.86 -4.80
CA VAL A 322 -11.29 -12.28 -4.11
C VAL A 322 -10.89 -13.70 -4.59
N ALA A 323 -11.84 -14.63 -4.63
CA ALA A 323 -11.58 -15.99 -5.10
C ALA A 323 -11.15 -16.03 -6.58
N GLU A 324 -11.72 -15.18 -7.44
CA GLU A 324 -11.34 -15.07 -8.85
C GLU A 324 -9.89 -14.57 -8.99
N TYR A 325 -9.50 -13.51 -8.32
CA TYR A 325 -8.10 -13.03 -8.32
C TYR A 325 -7.13 -14.07 -7.73
N HIS A 326 -7.55 -14.78 -6.68
CA HIS A 326 -6.75 -15.85 -6.09
C HIS A 326 -6.52 -16.99 -7.10
N ALA A 327 -7.54 -17.39 -7.86
CA ALA A 327 -7.42 -18.43 -8.88
C ALA A 327 -6.43 -18.06 -10.01
N LEU A 328 -6.14 -16.78 -10.23
CA LEU A 328 -5.10 -16.31 -11.15
C LEU A 328 -3.68 -16.41 -10.59
N GLY A 329 -3.54 -16.70 -9.29
CA GLY A 329 -2.26 -16.77 -8.58
C GLY A 329 -1.95 -15.53 -7.74
N ILE A 330 -2.96 -14.76 -7.35
CA ILE A 330 -2.79 -13.73 -6.31
C ILE A 330 -2.87 -14.41 -4.95
N ASP A 331 -1.79 -14.29 -4.19
CA ASP A 331 -1.67 -14.85 -2.83
C ASP A 331 -2.03 -13.83 -1.75
N GLU A 332 -1.87 -12.53 -2.05
CA GLU A 332 -2.00 -11.46 -1.07
C GLU A 332 -2.86 -10.30 -1.55
N PHE A 333 -3.70 -9.78 -0.65
CA PHE A 333 -4.62 -8.68 -0.92
C PHE A 333 -4.32 -7.51 0.01
N VAL A 334 -3.85 -6.39 -0.54
CA VAL A 334 -3.68 -5.13 0.20
C VAL A 334 -4.92 -4.29 -0.04
N LEU A 335 -5.81 -4.28 0.94
CA LEU A 335 -7.12 -3.66 0.85
C LEU A 335 -7.12 -2.28 1.52
N SER A 336 -7.91 -1.38 0.99
CA SER A 336 -8.14 -0.05 1.56
C SER A 336 -9.63 0.26 1.58
N GLY A 337 -10.09 0.99 2.57
CA GLY A 337 -11.48 1.43 2.68
C GLY A 337 -11.58 2.89 3.09
N TYR A 338 -12.75 3.48 2.93
CA TYR A 338 -13.05 4.84 3.35
C TYR A 338 -14.41 4.89 4.08
N PRO A 339 -14.40 5.07 5.44
CA PRO A 339 -13.23 5.16 6.35
C PRO A 339 -12.54 3.80 6.57
N HIS A 340 -11.23 3.81 6.88
CA HIS A 340 -10.45 2.59 7.03
C HIS A 340 -10.93 1.67 8.15
N LEU A 341 -11.32 2.22 9.30
CA LEU A 341 -11.72 1.46 10.47
C LEU A 341 -13.03 0.71 10.21
N GLU A 342 -14.04 1.40 9.71
CA GLU A 342 -15.35 0.84 9.43
C GLU A 342 -15.30 -0.20 8.31
N GLU A 343 -14.56 0.09 7.24
CA GLU A 343 -14.41 -0.88 6.15
C GLU A 343 -13.59 -2.12 6.55
N ALA A 344 -12.68 -2.01 7.54
CA ALA A 344 -12.01 -3.18 8.10
C ALA A 344 -13.00 -4.11 8.79
N TYR A 345 -13.98 -3.57 9.54
CA TYR A 345 -15.05 -4.38 10.15
C TYR A 345 -15.98 -4.96 9.09
N TRP A 346 -16.46 -4.19 8.13
CA TRP A 346 -17.32 -4.70 7.06
C TRP A 346 -16.68 -5.87 6.31
N PHE A 347 -15.39 -5.77 5.99
CA PHE A 347 -14.67 -6.84 5.32
C PHE A 347 -14.36 -8.01 6.26
N GLY A 348 -13.87 -7.70 7.47
CA GLY A 348 -13.43 -8.70 8.45
C GLY A 348 -14.57 -9.57 8.94
N GLU A 349 -15.72 -8.98 9.26
CA GLU A 349 -16.88 -9.71 9.75
C GLU A 349 -17.75 -10.28 8.62
N GLY A 350 -17.78 -9.62 7.46
CA GLY A 350 -18.61 -10.02 6.33
C GLY A 350 -17.90 -10.98 5.36
N VAL A 351 -16.73 -10.62 4.85
CA VAL A 351 -16.07 -11.34 3.75
C VAL A 351 -15.15 -12.46 4.25
N LEU A 352 -14.32 -12.22 5.28
CA LEU A 352 -13.35 -13.22 5.76
C LEU A 352 -14.00 -14.55 6.18
N PRO A 353 -15.16 -14.59 6.89
CA PRO A 353 -15.83 -15.85 7.19
C PRO A 353 -16.28 -16.61 5.93
N ARG A 354 -16.68 -15.90 4.87
CA ARG A 354 -17.06 -16.50 3.59
C ARG A 354 -15.88 -17.12 2.86
N LEU A 355 -14.74 -16.46 2.90
CA LEU A 355 -13.48 -16.99 2.39
C LEU A 355 -13.00 -18.19 3.21
N ALA A 356 -13.18 -18.17 4.54
CA ALA A 356 -12.89 -19.30 5.42
C ALA A 356 -13.74 -20.52 5.09
N ALA A 357 -15.05 -20.33 4.87
CA ALA A 357 -15.96 -21.40 4.47
C ALA A 357 -15.59 -22.05 3.13
N ARG A 358 -14.89 -21.32 2.25
CA ARG A 358 -14.35 -21.79 0.97
C ARG A 358 -12.94 -22.39 1.08
N GLY A 359 -12.34 -22.40 2.28
CA GLY A 359 -10.95 -22.86 2.48
C GLY A 359 -9.87 -21.92 1.92
N LEU A 360 -10.24 -20.66 1.59
CA LEU A 360 -9.35 -19.66 1.01
C LEU A 360 -8.68 -18.76 2.04
N TRP A 361 -9.15 -18.79 3.28
CA TRP A 361 -8.59 -18.01 4.38
C TRP A 361 -8.73 -18.76 5.71
N GLN A 362 -7.75 -18.57 6.56
CA GLN A 362 -7.79 -18.99 7.96
C GLN A 362 -7.33 -17.84 8.83
N HIS A 363 -7.92 -17.67 9.98
CA HIS A 363 -7.51 -16.63 10.91
C HIS A 363 -6.04 -16.83 11.31
N PRO A 364 -5.13 -15.92 10.95
CA PRO A 364 -3.67 -16.16 11.06
C PRO A 364 -3.20 -16.24 12.52
N PHE A 365 -4.01 -15.75 13.45
CA PHE A 365 -3.69 -15.70 14.87
C PHE A 365 -4.61 -16.61 15.71
N ALA A 366 -5.43 -17.45 15.10
CA ALA A 366 -6.23 -18.42 15.82
C ALA A 366 -5.28 -19.45 16.46
N THR A 367 -5.13 -19.40 17.76
CA THR A 367 -4.66 -20.57 18.51
C THR A 367 -5.71 -21.67 18.36
N ALA A 368 -5.28 -22.96 18.26
CA ALA A 368 -6.22 -24.07 18.29
C ALA A 368 -7.24 -23.84 19.43
N PRO A 369 -8.56 -24.03 19.19
CA PRO A 369 -9.55 -23.72 20.18
C PRO A 369 -9.21 -24.45 21.48
N ALA A 370 -9.04 -23.71 22.56
CA ALA A 370 -9.04 -24.29 23.88
C ALA A 370 -10.33 -25.12 24.00
N PRO A 371 -10.28 -26.38 24.48
CA PRO A 371 -11.48 -27.17 24.62
C PRO A 371 -12.49 -26.35 25.42
N ALA A 372 -13.67 -26.17 24.85
CA ALA A 372 -14.70 -25.30 25.41
C ALA A 372 -14.88 -25.62 26.87
N ALA A 373 -14.52 -24.71 27.76
CA ALA A 373 -14.84 -24.81 29.16
C ALA A 373 -16.36 -24.86 29.24
N ARG A 374 -16.90 -26.03 29.54
CA ARG A 374 -18.31 -26.19 29.85
C ARG A 374 -18.56 -25.37 31.14
N VAL A 375 -19.12 -24.19 30.95
CA VAL A 375 -19.68 -23.45 32.08
C VAL A 375 -20.94 -24.21 32.47
N PRO A 376 -21.01 -24.82 33.65
CA PRO A 376 -22.24 -25.43 34.11
C PRO A 376 -23.22 -24.29 34.41
N PHE A 377 -24.31 -24.22 33.67
CA PHE A 377 -25.47 -23.46 34.10
C PHE A 377 -26.02 -24.15 35.37
N THR A 378 -25.73 -23.59 36.53
CA THR A 378 -26.46 -23.93 37.74
C THR A 378 -27.73 -23.10 37.71
N SER A 379 -28.86 -23.81 37.72
CA SER A 379 -30.23 -23.36 37.90
C SER A 379 -30.42 -22.61 39.22
#